data_7ab370eace39085742c7fbf30d456837
#
_entry.id   7ab370eace39085742c7fbf30d456837
#
_cell.length_a   1.000
_cell.length_b   1.000
_cell.length_c   1.000
_cell.angle_alpha   90.00
_cell.angle_beta   90.00
_cell.angle_gamma   90.00
#
_symmetry.space_group_name_H-M   'P 1'
#
loop_
_entity.id
_entity.type
_entity.pdbx_description
1 polymer ?
#
loop_
_entity_poly.entity_id
_entity_poly.type
_entity_poly.pdbx_seq_one_letter_code
_entity_poly.pdbx_strand_id
1 'polypeptide(L)'
;MRWLGATLVFLAELSLLASMVWWPLAALDGPASWALAVVLPVAVATLWGVYLSPRASRPIAPAPTVVARTLLLLAALPLYADLGAWALVAAHALAVVVGTALSLWRPLPA
;
A
#
# COMPACT_ATOMS: atom_id res chain seq x y z
N MET A 1 -17.98 -5.36 -9.19
CA MET A 1 -17.25 -4.17 -8.69
C MET A 1 -16.25 -4.48 -7.59
N ARG A 2 -16.58 -5.42 -6.70
CA ARG A 2 -15.64 -5.78 -5.63
C ARG A 2 -14.32 -6.36 -6.13
N TRP A 3 -14.37 -7.19 -7.16
CA TRP A 3 -13.14 -7.76 -7.70
C TRP A 3 -12.26 -6.70 -8.36
N LEU A 4 -12.88 -5.68 -8.99
CA LEU A 4 -12.14 -4.55 -9.54
C LEU A 4 -11.49 -3.74 -8.42
N GLY A 5 -12.24 -3.47 -7.35
CA GLY A 5 -11.70 -2.80 -6.17
C GLY A 5 -10.54 -3.57 -5.55
N ALA A 6 -10.70 -4.88 -5.38
CA ALA A 6 -9.65 -5.73 -4.85
C ALA A 6 -8.40 -5.73 -5.75
N THR A 7 -8.59 -5.73 -7.06
CA THR A 7 -7.48 -5.65 -8.02
C THR A 7 -6.72 -4.34 -7.88
N LEU A 8 -7.44 -3.22 -7.80
CA LEU A 8 -6.81 -1.90 -7.64
C LEU A 8 -6.07 -1.79 -6.32
N VAL A 9 -6.63 -2.30 -5.24
CA VAL A 9 -5.96 -2.30 -3.93
C VAL A 9 -4.71 -3.18 -3.98
N PHE A 10 -4.79 -4.34 -4.63
CA PHE A 10 -3.63 -5.21 -4.80
C PHE A 10 -2.51 -4.53 -5.60
N LEU A 11 -2.87 -3.84 -6.68
CA LEU A 11 -1.89 -3.07 -7.45
C LEU A 11 -1.27 -1.96 -6.62
N ALA A 12 -2.06 -1.30 -5.77
CA ALA A 12 -1.54 -0.29 -4.85
C ALA A 12 -0.58 -0.91 -3.82
N GLU A 13 -0.86 -2.13 -3.35
CA GLU A 13 0.04 -2.86 -2.44
C GLU A 13 1.38 -3.16 -3.11
N LEU A 14 1.36 -3.63 -4.36
CA LEU A 14 2.57 -3.85 -5.11
C LEU A 14 3.34 -2.55 -5.34
N SER A 15 2.62 -1.47 -5.65
CA SER A 15 3.19 -0.15 -5.83
C SER A 15 3.83 0.37 -4.53
N LEU A 16 3.20 0.14 -3.39
CA LEU A 16 3.78 0.49 -2.09
C LEU A 16 5.11 -0.22 -1.87
N LEU A 17 5.15 -1.52 -2.12
CA LEU A 17 6.40 -2.30 -1.97
C LEU A 17 7.47 -1.78 -2.93
N ALA A 18 7.09 -1.45 -4.16
CA ALA A 18 8.02 -0.87 -5.14
C ALA A 18 8.59 0.46 -4.65
N SER A 19 7.78 1.33 -4.04
CA SER A 19 8.25 2.60 -3.49
C SER A 19 9.23 2.39 -2.33
N MET A 20 9.00 1.35 -1.52
CA MET A 20 9.85 1.02 -0.38
C MET A 20 11.22 0.48 -0.81
N VAL A 21 11.34 -0.03 -2.03
CA VAL A 21 12.61 -0.44 -2.62
C VAL A 21 13.26 0.73 -3.35
N TRP A 22 12.51 1.41 -4.19
CA TRP A 22 13.03 2.46 -5.06
C TRP A 22 13.54 3.68 -4.27
N TRP A 23 12.72 4.14 -3.32
CA TRP A 23 13.08 5.38 -2.59
C TRP A 23 14.42 5.26 -1.86
N PRO A 24 14.71 4.19 -1.06
CA PRO A 24 16.01 4.09 -0.41
C PRO A 24 17.18 4.03 -1.40
N LEU A 25 17.00 3.30 -2.51
CA LEU A 25 18.06 3.16 -3.51
C LEU A 25 18.36 4.48 -4.22
N ALA A 26 17.34 5.33 -4.41
CA ALA A 26 17.51 6.61 -5.10
C ALA A 26 17.89 7.74 -4.16
N ALA A 27 17.36 7.75 -2.93
CA ALA A 27 17.51 8.87 -2.01
C ALA A 27 18.70 8.75 -1.05
N LEU A 28 19.16 7.53 -0.79
CA LEU A 28 20.22 7.25 0.17
C LEU A 28 21.46 6.68 -0.52
N ASP A 29 22.62 6.84 0.14
CA ASP A 29 23.88 6.33 -0.36
C ASP A 29 24.43 5.22 0.54
N GLY A 30 25.34 4.41 -0.02
CA GLY A 30 26.09 3.40 0.71
C GLY A 30 25.27 2.24 1.21
N PRO A 31 25.76 1.53 2.25
CA PRO A 31 25.09 0.34 2.78
C PRO A 31 23.68 0.58 3.30
N ALA A 32 23.37 1.79 3.81
CA ALA A 32 22.05 2.14 4.31
C ALA A 32 20.99 2.06 3.20
N SER A 33 21.37 2.46 1.97
CA SER A 33 20.49 2.38 0.80
C SER A 33 19.96 0.96 0.58
N TRP A 34 20.86 0.00 0.52
CA TRP A 34 20.52 -1.41 0.31
C TRP A 34 19.80 -2.03 1.52
N ALA A 35 20.26 -1.68 2.73
CA ALA A 35 19.63 -2.20 3.94
C ALA A 35 18.17 -1.79 4.01
N LEU A 36 17.85 -0.52 3.78
CA LEU A 36 16.47 -0.05 3.81
C LEU A 36 15.64 -0.56 2.63
N ALA A 37 16.25 -0.74 1.46
CA ALA A 37 15.56 -1.32 0.29
C ALA A 37 15.08 -2.75 0.54
N VAL A 38 15.70 -3.46 1.47
CA VAL A 38 15.27 -4.80 1.89
C VAL A 38 14.36 -4.72 3.12
N VAL A 39 14.76 -3.98 4.14
CA VAL A 39 14.06 -3.93 5.43
C VAL A 39 12.67 -3.33 5.31
N LEU A 40 12.51 -2.23 4.56
CA LEU A 40 11.21 -1.56 4.45
C LEU A 40 10.14 -2.45 3.83
N PRO A 41 10.35 -3.04 2.64
CA PRO A 41 9.32 -3.91 2.07
C PRO A 41 9.08 -5.18 2.90
N VAL A 42 10.11 -5.74 3.52
CA VAL A 42 9.93 -6.91 4.38
C VAL A 42 9.11 -6.55 5.61
N ALA A 43 9.40 -5.42 6.24
CA ALA A 43 8.64 -4.95 7.40
C ALA A 43 7.16 -4.71 7.05
N VAL A 44 6.91 -4.04 5.93
CA VAL A 44 5.55 -3.76 5.45
C VAL A 44 4.82 -5.06 5.12
N ALA A 45 5.46 -5.97 4.40
CA ALA A 45 4.86 -7.25 4.04
C ALA A 45 4.54 -8.10 5.28
N THR A 46 5.40 -8.07 6.28
CA THR A 46 5.19 -8.78 7.54
C THR A 46 4.01 -8.19 8.31
N LEU A 47 3.98 -6.86 8.45
CA LEU A 47 2.88 -6.17 9.11
C LEU A 47 1.55 -6.49 8.43
N TRP A 48 1.53 -6.41 7.10
CA TRP A 48 0.33 -6.71 6.33
C TRP A 48 -0.10 -8.16 6.51
N GLY A 49 0.82 -9.11 6.40
CA GLY A 49 0.51 -10.53 6.52
C GLY A 49 0.03 -10.93 7.91
N VAL A 50 0.58 -10.31 8.97
CA VAL A 50 0.23 -10.67 10.35
C VAL A 50 -1.09 -10.02 10.79
N TYR A 51 -1.35 -8.78 10.39
CA TYR A 51 -2.47 -8.00 10.94
C TYR A 51 -3.53 -7.59 9.92
N LEU A 52 -3.16 -7.31 8.68
CA LEU A 52 -4.02 -6.57 7.76
C LEU A 52 -4.56 -7.39 6.59
N SER A 53 -3.97 -8.55 6.29
CA SER A 53 -4.43 -9.37 5.17
C SER A 53 -5.70 -10.15 5.53
N PRO A 54 -6.46 -10.61 4.50
CA PRO A 54 -7.61 -11.48 4.76
C PRO A 54 -7.25 -12.78 5.49
N ARG A 55 -6.00 -13.20 5.42
CA ARG A 55 -5.49 -14.42 6.09
C ARG A 55 -4.52 -14.06 7.21
N ALA A 56 -4.70 -12.91 7.83
CA ALA A 56 -3.83 -12.46 8.90
C ALA A 56 -3.83 -13.44 10.06
N SER A 57 -2.62 -13.73 10.61
CA SER A 57 -2.49 -14.62 11.76
C SER A 57 -3.00 -13.98 13.05
N ARG A 58 -2.98 -12.64 13.12
CA ARG A 58 -3.47 -11.87 14.26
C ARG A 58 -4.33 -10.71 13.78
N PRO A 59 -5.51 -11.02 13.22
CA PRO A 59 -6.35 -9.97 12.63
C PRO A 59 -6.88 -9.00 13.68
N ILE A 60 -7.00 -7.75 13.26
CA ILE A 60 -7.67 -6.71 14.05
C ILE A 60 -9.12 -6.57 13.56
N ALA A 61 -9.92 -5.79 14.27
CA ALA A 61 -11.33 -5.58 13.90
C ALA A 61 -11.45 -4.99 12.48
N PRO A 62 -12.58 -5.25 11.76
CA PRO A 62 -12.71 -4.84 10.36
C PRO A 62 -12.52 -3.34 10.09
N ALA A 63 -13.15 -2.46 10.87
CA ALA A 63 -13.04 -1.03 10.62
C ALA A 63 -11.62 -0.50 10.85
N PRO A 64 -10.93 -0.80 11.98
CA PRO A 64 -9.51 -0.45 12.12
C PRO A 64 -8.61 -1.07 11.05
N THR A 65 -8.93 -2.26 10.55
CA THR A 65 -8.16 -2.90 9.48
C THR A 65 -8.22 -2.07 8.21
N VAL A 66 -9.40 -1.60 7.80
CA VAL A 66 -9.56 -0.75 6.61
C VAL A 66 -8.77 0.54 6.78
N VAL A 67 -8.87 1.19 7.93
CA VAL A 67 -8.15 2.43 8.20
C VAL A 67 -6.63 2.19 8.16
N ALA A 68 -6.14 1.16 8.84
CA ALA A 68 -4.72 0.87 8.89
C ALA A 68 -4.15 0.53 7.50
N ARG A 69 -4.88 -0.29 6.72
CA ARG A 69 -4.47 -0.61 5.34
C ARG A 69 -4.40 0.63 4.47
N THR A 70 -5.42 1.49 4.55
CA THR A 70 -5.47 2.71 3.76
C THR A 70 -4.30 3.64 4.11
N LEU A 71 -4.05 3.84 5.40
CA LEU A 71 -2.92 4.66 5.85
C LEU A 71 -1.58 4.08 5.39
N LEU A 72 -1.42 2.77 5.48
CA LEU A 72 -0.20 2.11 5.03
C LEU A 72 0.00 2.28 3.53
N LEU A 73 -1.07 2.11 2.73
CA LEU A 73 -1.00 2.29 1.28
C LEU A 73 -0.65 3.74 0.91
N LEU A 74 -1.19 4.71 1.64
CA LEU A 74 -0.91 6.12 1.40
C LEU A 74 0.55 6.49 1.73
N ALA A 75 1.27 5.67 2.49
CA ALA A 75 2.66 5.92 2.82
C ALA A 75 3.57 5.95 1.58
N ALA A 76 3.16 5.36 0.45
CA ALA A 76 3.91 5.44 -0.80
C ALA A 76 3.92 6.85 -1.40
N LEU A 77 2.90 7.67 -1.11
CA LEU A 77 2.77 8.98 -1.74
C LEU A 77 3.95 9.92 -1.44
N PRO A 78 4.37 10.12 -0.17
CA PRO A 78 5.53 10.96 0.09
C PRO A 78 6.82 10.40 -0.52
N LEU A 79 6.95 9.08 -0.62
CA LEU A 79 8.13 8.47 -1.23
C LEU A 79 8.20 8.77 -2.73
N TYR A 80 7.10 8.58 -3.45
CA TYR A 80 7.04 8.92 -4.86
C TYR A 80 7.17 10.42 -5.09
N ALA A 81 6.59 11.24 -4.21
CA ALA A 81 6.70 12.69 -4.31
C ALA A 81 8.15 13.15 -4.15
N ASP A 82 8.88 12.59 -3.19
CA ASP A 82 10.30 12.91 -2.97
C ASP A 82 11.15 12.51 -4.19
N LEU A 83 10.76 11.43 -4.88
CA LEU A 83 11.43 10.99 -6.11
C LEU A 83 11.06 11.84 -7.34
N GLY A 84 10.12 12.76 -7.21
CA GLY A 84 9.60 13.54 -8.33
C GLY A 84 8.70 12.75 -9.27
N ALA A 85 8.25 11.57 -8.85
CA ALA A 85 7.42 10.69 -9.68
C ALA A 85 5.93 11.04 -9.54
N TRP A 86 5.57 12.24 -9.95
CA TRP A 86 4.21 12.78 -9.74
C TRP A 86 3.11 11.99 -10.42
N ALA A 87 3.40 11.40 -11.58
CA ALA A 87 2.44 10.51 -12.25
C ALA A 87 2.12 9.29 -11.39
N LEU A 88 3.12 8.74 -10.70
CA LEU A 88 2.93 7.62 -9.76
C LEU A 88 2.20 8.06 -8.50
N VAL A 89 2.45 9.27 -8.01
CA VAL A 89 1.68 9.83 -6.89
C VAL A 89 0.20 9.84 -7.24
N ALA A 90 -0.15 10.39 -8.40
CA ALA A 90 -1.54 10.45 -8.83
C ALA A 90 -2.15 9.06 -9.07
N ALA A 91 -1.44 8.19 -9.79
CA ALA A 91 -1.92 6.85 -10.09
C ALA A 91 -2.11 6.01 -8.83
N HIS A 92 -1.16 6.08 -7.91
CA HIS A 92 -1.23 5.33 -6.65
C HIS A 92 -2.36 5.85 -5.77
N ALA A 93 -2.50 7.17 -5.65
CA ALA A 93 -3.58 7.77 -4.86
C ALA A 93 -4.95 7.38 -5.42
N LEU A 94 -5.12 7.42 -6.74
CA LEU A 94 -6.37 7.01 -7.39
C LEU A 94 -6.64 5.51 -7.15
N ALA A 95 -5.63 4.66 -7.27
CA ALA A 95 -5.79 3.23 -7.02
C ALA A 95 -6.23 2.97 -5.59
N VAL A 96 -5.65 3.66 -4.61
CA VAL A 96 -6.03 3.51 -3.20
C VAL A 96 -7.46 3.98 -2.96
N VAL A 97 -7.79 5.18 -3.41
CA VAL A 97 -9.11 5.78 -3.16
C VAL A 97 -10.21 4.99 -3.88
N VAL A 98 -10.05 4.80 -5.20
CA VAL A 98 -11.06 4.12 -6.01
C VAL A 98 -11.13 2.64 -5.64
N GLY A 99 -9.99 1.99 -5.47
CA GLY A 99 -9.95 0.58 -5.09
C GLY A 99 -10.61 0.32 -3.74
N THR A 100 -10.33 1.15 -2.74
CA THR A 100 -10.94 1.03 -1.42
C THR A 100 -12.44 1.29 -1.50
N ALA A 101 -12.86 2.35 -2.21
CA ALA A 101 -14.28 2.67 -2.38
C ALA A 101 -15.04 1.53 -3.06
N LEU A 102 -14.49 0.95 -4.12
CA LEU A 102 -15.12 -0.17 -4.83
C LEU A 102 -15.13 -1.44 -3.99
N SER A 103 -14.09 -1.67 -3.20
CA SER A 103 -14.03 -2.84 -2.31
C SER A 103 -15.08 -2.78 -1.22
N LEU A 104 -15.39 -1.58 -0.73
CA LEU A 104 -16.38 -1.37 0.32
C LEU A 104 -17.77 -1.13 -0.24
N TRP A 105 -17.91 -0.97 -1.56
CA TRP A 105 -19.19 -0.69 -2.19
C TRP A 105 -20.13 -1.87 -2.02
N ARG A 106 -21.34 -1.57 -1.60
CA ARG A 106 -22.41 -2.55 -1.44
C ARG A 106 -23.66 -2.04 -2.14
N PRO A 107 -24.19 -2.76 -3.14
CA PRO A 107 -25.43 -2.33 -3.78
C PRO A 107 -26.56 -2.32 -2.76
N LEU A 108 -27.49 -1.36 -2.92
CA LEU A 108 -28.68 -1.32 -2.09
C LEU A 108 -29.51 -2.57 -2.34
N PRO A 109 -30.13 -3.13 -1.29
CA PRO A 109 -31.04 -4.25 -1.48
C PRO A 109 -32.22 -3.85 -2.37
N ALA A 110 -32.60 -4.76 -3.22
CA ALA A 110 -33.73 -4.54 -4.15
C ALA A 110 -35.05 -4.51 -3.39
#